data_59be240de2745c7b22b28804c328f353
#
_entry.id   59be240de2745c7b22b28804c328f353
#
_cell.length_a   1.000
_cell.length_b   1.000
_cell.length_c   1.000
_cell.angle_alpha   90.00
_cell.angle_beta   90.00
_cell.angle_gamma   90.00
#
_symmetry.space_group_name_H-M   'P 1'
#
loop_
_entity.id
_entity.type
_entity.pdbx_description
1 polymer ?
#
loop_
_entity_poly.entity_id
_entity_poly.type
_entity_poly.pdbx_seq_one_letter_code
_entity_poly.pdbx_strand_id
1 'polypeptide(L)'
;MSVTKDSKTGKWMSQLRVTDWTGNVIHKKKRGFDTKREALEWEHEFIMQASGSIGMTFADFIKLYFEDMEKRLKPSTVANKRWLIDLKITPYFEKKALNEIKPTDIRRWQNKLKSYRDEKGVPYSETYLKSINNQLTAIFNYAVKYYGLKENPCHKAGSMGKKNAEEMQFWTKDEFSLFIDSKYFDNKPESRTVFMTLYYTGMREGELLALTPADIDLERKEIRINKSYQRLNKEDVITAPKTPKSVRTITIPDKLCVCLKEYMDMCYELKLNDRLFPYTKYFIYHEIEKGSKAAGVKRIRAHDIRHSHVSLLIEMGFSPLLIAERLGHEKVQTTLDTYSHLYPNKQAEVAKKLDDV
;
A
#
# COMPACT_ATOMS: atom_id res chain seq x y z
N MET A 1 -12.11 43.36 -25.69
CA MET A 1 -10.79 42.79 -26.00
C MET A 1 -9.99 42.80 -24.69
N SER A 2 -9.43 41.68 -24.30
CA SER A 2 -8.68 41.53 -23.02
C SER A 2 -7.23 42.07 -23.12
N VAL A 3 -6.69 42.13 -24.34
CA VAL A 3 -5.34 42.63 -24.64
C VAL A 3 -5.40 44.00 -25.29
N THR A 4 -4.82 45.01 -24.62
CA THR A 4 -4.80 46.41 -25.06
C THR A 4 -3.41 47.02 -24.88
N LYS A 5 -3.13 48.12 -25.60
CA LYS A 5 -1.87 48.86 -25.47
C LYS A 5 -1.98 49.86 -24.32
N ASP A 6 -1.04 49.86 -23.39
CA ASP A 6 -0.97 50.81 -22.30
C ASP A 6 -0.53 52.17 -22.87
N SER A 7 -1.41 53.19 -22.72
CA SER A 7 -1.19 54.52 -23.28
C SER A 7 0.00 55.27 -22.65
N LYS A 8 0.41 54.90 -21.43
CA LYS A 8 1.51 55.55 -20.69
C LYS A 8 2.87 54.97 -21.06
N THR A 9 2.94 53.66 -21.28
CA THR A 9 4.21 52.94 -21.47
C THR A 9 4.43 52.47 -22.91
N GLY A 10 3.40 52.53 -23.76
CA GLY A 10 3.45 52.02 -25.12
C GLY A 10 3.54 50.49 -25.24
N LYS A 11 3.61 49.78 -24.11
CA LYS A 11 3.68 48.31 -24.03
C LYS A 11 2.29 47.66 -24.01
N TRP A 12 2.20 46.37 -24.29
CA TRP A 12 0.94 45.65 -24.25
C TRP A 12 0.60 45.18 -22.84
N MET A 13 -0.67 45.11 -22.55
CA MET A 13 -1.21 44.58 -21.29
C MET A 13 -2.40 43.67 -21.54
N SER A 14 -2.59 42.67 -20.71
CA SER A 14 -3.78 41.83 -20.66
C SER A 14 -4.52 42.04 -19.36
N GLN A 15 -5.85 42.15 -19.45
CA GLN A 15 -6.75 42.19 -18.33
C GLN A 15 -7.93 41.24 -18.60
N LEU A 16 -8.07 40.21 -17.79
CA LEU A 16 -9.05 39.16 -18.00
C LEU A 16 -9.78 38.79 -16.71
N ARG A 17 -10.95 38.24 -16.91
CA ARG A 17 -11.79 37.65 -15.88
C ARG A 17 -11.96 36.17 -16.23
N VAL A 18 -11.52 35.28 -15.36
CA VAL A 18 -11.58 33.83 -15.56
C VAL A 18 -12.25 33.19 -14.36
N THR A 19 -13.12 32.22 -14.60
CA THR A 19 -13.63 31.36 -13.54
C THR A 19 -12.63 30.23 -13.36
N ASP A 20 -12.10 30.05 -12.14
CA ASP A 20 -11.19 28.98 -11.85
C ASP A 20 -11.93 27.62 -11.78
N TRP A 21 -11.17 26.54 -11.67
CA TRP A 21 -11.69 25.20 -11.58
C TRP A 21 -12.54 24.94 -10.33
N THR A 22 -12.47 25.82 -9.31
CA THR A 22 -13.29 25.77 -8.10
C THR A 22 -14.61 26.55 -8.23
N GLY A 23 -14.80 27.25 -9.36
CA GLY A 23 -15.95 28.10 -9.61
C GLY A 23 -15.77 29.56 -9.16
N ASN A 24 -14.62 29.93 -8.61
CA ASN A 24 -14.33 31.29 -8.20
C ASN A 24 -13.91 32.15 -9.38
N VAL A 25 -14.34 33.42 -9.37
CA VAL A 25 -13.99 34.39 -10.41
C VAL A 25 -12.71 35.11 -10.04
N ILE A 26 -11.65 34.89 -10.85
CA ILE A 26 -10.35 35.55 -10.71
C ILE A 26 -10.27 36.72 -11.69
N HIS A 27 -9.96 37.91 -11.19
CA HIS A 27 -9.59 39.06 -11.99
C HIS A 27 -8.09 39.19 -12.01
N LYS A 28 -7.47 39.15 -13.21
CA LYS A 28 -6.01 39.28 -13.38
C LYS A 28 -5.67 40.33 -14.40
N LYS A 29 -4.66 41.14 -14.06
CA LYS A 29 -4.07 42.14 -14.95
C LYS A 29 -2.55 42.01 -14.96
N LYS A 30 -1.95 41.91 -16.14
CA LYS A 30 -0.49 41.95 -16.34
C LYS A 30 -0.13 42.93 -17.42
N ARG A 31 0.91 43.73 -17.21
CA ARG A 31 1.40 44.76 -18.08
C ARG A 31 2.86 44.50 -18.48
N GLY A 32 3.35 45.21 -19.50
CA GLY A 32 4.75 45.24 -19.82
C GLY A 32 5.21 44.26 -20.90
N PHE A 33 4.29 43.71 -21.69
CA PHE A 33 4.64 42.87 -22.83
C PHE A 33 5.14 43.71 -23.99
N ASP A 34 6.16 43.25 -24.68
CA ASP A 34 6.74 43.98 -25.81
C ASP A 34 5.87 43.82 -27.07
N THR A 35 5.19 42.71 -27.23
CA THR A 35 4.32 42.42 -28.38
C THR A 35 2.89 42.03 -27.93
N LYS A 36 1.92 42.28 -28.84
CA LYS A 36 0.55 41.81 -28.67
C LYS A 36 0.49 40.27 -28.58
N ARG A 37 1.34 39.59 -29.29
CA ARG A 37 1.45 38.14 -29.33
C ARG A 37 1.83 37.59 -27.96
N GLU A 38 2.86 38.13 -27.30
CA GLU A 38 3.26 37.73 -25.96
C GLU A 38 2.14 37.94 -24.92
N ALA A 39 1.40 39.05 -25.01
CA ALA A 39 0.28 39.29 -24.14
C ALA A 39 -0.87 38.30 -24.32
N LEU A 40 -1.15 37.90 -25.59
CA LEU A 40 -2.15 36.86 -25.90
C LEU A 40 -1.69 35.47 -25.49
N GLU A 41 -0.42 35.13 -25.69
CA GLU A 41 0.15 33.85 -25.25
C GLU A 41 0.05 33.72 -23.71
N TRP A 42 0.44 34.79 -22.99
CA TRP A 42 0.30 34.79 -21.53
C TRP A 42 -1.16 34.69 -21.07
N GLU A 43 -2.10 35.39 -21.73
CA GLU A 43 -3.52 35.32 -21.43
C GLU A 43 -4.06 33.90 -21.61
N HIS A 44 -3.70 33.27 -22.74
CA HIS A 44 -4.09 31.88 -23.02
C HIS A 44 -3.54 30.92 -21.98
N GLU A 45 -2.25 31.05 -21.63
CA GLU A 45 -1.63 30.23 -20.57
C GLU A 45 -2.34 30.42 -19.22
N PHE A 46 -2.65 31.66 -18.85
CA PHE A 46 -3.32 31.96 -17.61
C PHE A 46 -4.75 31.40 -17.56
N ILE A 47 -5.53 31.51 -18.65
CA ILE A 47 -6.86 30.92 -18.78
C ILE A 47 -6.76 29.38 -18.64
N MET A 48 -5.79 28.78 -19.30
CA MET A 48 -5.55 27.33 -19.25
C MET A 48 -5.19 26.86 -17.84
N GLN A 49 -4.35 27.59 -17.12
CA GLN A 49 -4.01 27.30 -15.73
C GLN A 49 -5.20 27.47 -14.79
N ALA A 50 -5.91 28.60 -14.89
CA ALA A 50 -7.05 28.92 -14.02
C ALA A 50 -8.24 27.96 -14.23
N SER A 51 -8.51 27.56 -15.46
CA SER A 51 -9.60 26.64 -15.81
C SER A 51 -9.28 25.16 -15.48
N GLY A 52 -8.13 24.87 -14.90
CA GLY A 52 -7.69 23.49 -14.66
C GLY A 52 -7.43 22.70 -15.94
N SER A 53 -7.04 23.37 -17.01
CA SER A 53 -6.86 22.73 -18.30
C SER A 53 -5.57 21.89 -18.34
N ILE A 54 -5.53 20.90 -19.24
CA ILE A 54 -4.39 20.02 -19.49
C ILE A 54 -3.11 20.74 -19.95
N GLY A 55 -3.16 22.07 -20.21
CA GLY A 55 -2.01 22.92 -20.51
C GLY A 55 -1.21 23.35 -19.29
N MET A 56 -1.70 23.08 -18.06
CA MET A 56 -0.95 23.36 -16.84
C MET A 56 0.27 22.45 -16.69
N THR A 57 1.24 22.88 -15.86
CA THR A 57 2.42 22.05 -15.58
C THR A 57 2.03 20.77 -14.85
N PHE A 58 2.83 19.72 -15.02
CA PHE A 58 2.63 18.48 -14.28
C PHE A 58 2.65 18.71 -12.76
N ALA A 59 3.54 19.60 -12.27
CA ALA A 59 3.62 19.93 -10.84
C ALA A 59 2.31 20.56 -10.31
N ASP A 60 1.69 21.47 -11.07
CA ASP A 60 0.41 22.08 -10.65
C ASP A 60 -0.74 21.07 -10.74
N PHE A 61 -0.73 20.22 -11.75
CA PHE A 61 -1.72 19.14 -11.85
C PHE A 61 -1.63 18.15 -10.67
N ILE A 62 -0.44 17.84 -10.18
CA ILE A 62 -0.26 16.99 -9.00
C ILE A 62 -0.88 17.59 -7.75
N LYS A 63 -0.84 18.92 -7.57
CA LYS A 63 -1.53 19.59 -6.45
C LYS A 63 -3.04 19.34 -6.51
N LEU A 64 -3.67 19.59 -7.67
CA LEU A 64 -5.10 19.32 -7.89
C LEU A 64 -5.47 17.86 -7.69
N TYR A 65 -4.63 16.96 -8.22
CA TYR A 65 -4.81 15.52 -8.05
C TYR A 65 -4.86 15.13 -6.57
N PHE A 66 -3.96 15.66 -5.74
CA PHE A 66 -3.95 15.34 -4.31
C PHE A 66 -5.06 16.01 -3.52
N GLU A 67 -5.50 17.21 -3.88
CA GLU A 67 -6.66 17.87 -3.26
C GLU A 67 -7.94 17.01 -3.36
N ASP A 68 -8.14 16.30 -4.48
CA ASP A 68 -9.25 15.36 -4.64
C ASP A 68 -8.95 14.01 -3.95
N MET A 69 -7.75 13.48 -4.09
CA MET A 69 -7.38 12.18 -3.51
C MET A 69 -7.42 12.17 -1.98
N GLU A 70 -7.07 13.28 -1.32
CA GLU A 70 -7.13 13.42 0.13
C GLU A 70 -8.55 13.28 0.69
N LYS A 71 -9.55 13.69 -0.08
CA LYS A 71 -10.98 13.57 0.28
C LYS A 71 -11.54 12.17 0.06
N ARG A 72 -10.89 11.35 -0.78
CA ARG A 72 -11.42 10.04 -1.25
C ARG A 72 -10.67 8.84 -0.70
N LEU A 73 -9.40 9.01 -0.35
CA LEU A 73 -8.54 7.91 0.03
C LEU A 73 -8.18 7.96 1.51
N LYS A 74 -7.85 6.80 2.07
CA LYS A 74 -7.32 6.73 3.45
C LYS A 74 -5.99 7.48 3.55
N PRO A 75 -5.72 8.17 4.68
CA PRO A 75 -4.50 8.96 4.87
C PRO A 75 -3.20 8.19 4.56
N SER A 76 -3.12 6.91 4.96
CA SER A 76 -1.96 6.07 4.66
C SER A 76 -1.75 5.82 3.16
N THR A 77 -2.84 5.71 2.40
CA THR A 77 -2.78 5.54 0.94
C THR A 77 -2.28 6.83 0.28
N VAL A 78 -2.79 7.99 0.74
CA VAL A 78 -2.35 9.30 0.25
C VAL A 78 -0.87 9.51 0.55
N ALA A 79 -0.43 9.25 1.78
CA ALA A 79 0.96 9.40 2.18
C ALA A 79 1.92 8.56 1.30
N ASN A 80 1.59 7.28 1.07
CA ASN A 80 2.39 6.40 0.22
C ASN A 80 2.41 6.87 -1.25
N LYS A 81 1.25 7.31 -1.79
CA LYS A 81 1.18 7.85 -3.15
C LYS A 81 2.03 9.11 -3.27
N ARG A 82 1.89 10.05 -2.33
CA ARG A 82 2.63 11.31 -2.30
C ARG A 82 4.14 11.03 -2.27
N TRP A 83 4.59 10.17 -1.37
CA TRP A 83 5.99 9.81 -1.27
C TRP A 83 6.57 9.26 -2.59
N LEU A 84 5.87 8.33 -3.27
CA LEU A 84 6.32 7.78 -4.55
C LEU A 84 6.33 8.84 -5.65
N ILE A 85 5.28 9.65 -5.73
CA ILE A 85 5.11 10.66 -6.77
C ILE A 85 6.16 11.76 -6.63
N ASP A 86 6.31 12.32 -5.42
CA ASP A 86 7.24 13.41 -5.16
C ASP A 86 8.70 12.97 -5.33
N LEU A 87 9.03 11.73 -4.96
CA LEU A 87 10.41 11.24 -5.05
C LEU A 87 10.81 10.75 -6.44
N LYS A 88 9.89 10.14 -7.20
CA LYS A 88 10.25 9.39 -8.43
C LYS A 88 9.59 9.90 -9.72
N ILE A 89 8.55 10.69 -9.62
CA ILE A 89 7.78 11.13 -10.80
C ILE A 89 7.88 12.64 -10.98
N THR A 90 7.49 13.42 -9.99
CA THR A 90 7.47 14.89 -10.06
C THR A 90 8.79 15.48 -10.53
N PRO A 91 9.98 15.10 -10.00
CA PRO A 91 11.24 15.71 -10.42
C PRO A 91 11.59 15.53 -11.89
N TYR A 92 10.96 14.56 -12.57
CA TYR A 92 11.21 14.30 -13.98
C TYR A 92 10.26 15.08 -14.91
N PHE A 93 9.01 15.28 -14.47
CA PHE A 93 7.96 15.85 -15.32
C PHE A 93 7.50 17.25 -14.89
N GLU A 94 7.91 17.75 -13.72
CA GLU A 94 7.37 18.94 -13.04
C GLU A 94 7.14 20.16 -13.95
N LYS A 95 8.09 20.44 -14.86
CA LYS A 95 8.11 21.64 -15.72
C LYS A 95 7.36 21.47 -17.04
N LYS A 96 6.98 20.23 -17.40
CA LYS A 96 6.29 19.96 -18.65
C LYS A 96 4.80 20.19 -18.50
N ALA A 97 4.16 20.76 -19.52
CA ALA A 97 2.71 20.77 -19.60
C ALA A 97 2.18 19.33 -19.72
N LEU A 98 1.05 19.05 -19.07
CA LEU A 98 0.52 17.69 -18.98
C LEU A 98 0.23 17.11 -20.38
N ASN A 99 -0.29 17.92 -21.30
CA ASN A 99 -0.60 17.54 -22.69
C ASN A 99 0.64 17.39 -23.59
N GLU A 100 1.80 17.86 -23.14
CA GLU A 100 3.07 17.76 -23.90
C GLU A 100 3.87 16.51 -23.52
N ILE A 101 3.48 15.79 -22.46
CA ILE A 101 4.17 14.57 -22.05
C ILE A 101 3.83 13.44 -23.03
N LYS A 102 4.82 13.03 -23.82
CA LYS A 102 4.70 12.01 -24.87
C LYS A 102 5.09 10.61 -24.35
N PRO A 103 4.65 9.53 -25.01
CA PRO A 103 5.11 8.18 -24.69
C PRO A 103 6.64 8.03 -24.68
N THR A 104 7.34 8.77 -25.53
CA THR A 104 8.82 8.79 -25.57
C THR A 104 9.44 9.37 -24.30
N ASP A 105 8.82 10.36 -23.67
CA ASP A 105 9.30 10.94 -22.40
C ASP A 105 9.14 9.92 -21.29
N ILE A 106 8.00 9.21 -21.26
CA ILE A 106 7.74 8.16 -20.30
C ILE A 106 8.74 7.01 -20.46
N ARG A 107 9.06 6.59 -21.70
CA ARG A 107 10.07 5.57 -21.95
C ARG A 107 11.46 5.99 -21.46
N ARG A 108 11.86 7.24 -21.68
CA ARG A 108 13.13 7.79 -21.17
C ARG A 108 13.17 7.75 -19.62
N TRP A 109 12.08 8.17 -18.98
CA TRP A 109 11.94 8.12 -17.53
C TRP A 109 11.99 6.66 -17.00
N GLN A 110 11.29 5.73 -17.62
CA GLN A 110 11.34 4.30 -17.27
C GLN A 110 12.77 3.74 -17.40
N ASN A 111 13.47 4.07 -18.48
CA ASN A 111 14.85 3.62 -18.69
C ASN A 111 15.80 4.19 -17.62
N LYS A 112 15.63 5.47 -17.23
CA LYS A 112 16.39 6.06 -16.13
C LYS A 112 16.19 5.33 -14.81
N LEU A 113 14.94 4.93 -14.48
CA LEU A 113 14.65 4.17 -13.26
C LEU A 113 15.18 2.73 -13.33
N LYS A 114 15.13 2.08 -14.48
CA LYS A 114 15.68 0.72 -14.68
C LYS A 114 17.19 0.68 -14.60
N SER A 115 17.87 1.72 -15.06
CA SER A 115 19.32 1.83 -15.01
C SER A 115 19.86 2.26 -13.64
N TYR A 116 18.99 2.69 -12.71
CA TYR A 116 19.41 3.07 -11.38
C TYR A 116 20.07 1.92 -10.64
N ARG A 117 21.14 2.24 -9.91
CA ARG A 117 21.81 1.37 -8.94
C ARG A 117 22.07 2.18 -7.67
N ASP A 118 21.87 1.55 -6.52
CA ASP A 118 22.25 2.15 -5.23
C ASP A 118 23.78 2.11 -5.01
N GLU A 119 24.22 2.57 -3.86
CA GLU A 119 25.65 2.60 -3.46
C GLU A 119 26.30 1.19 -3.44
N LYS A 120 25.48 0.14 -3.35
CA LYS A 120 25.90 -1.27 -3.37
C LYS A 120 25.74 -1.91 -4.75
N GLY A 121 25.38 -1.13 -5.77
CA GLY A 121 25.13 -1.64 -7.12
C GLY A 121 23.79 -2.36 -7.30
N VAL A 122 22.87 -2.29 -6.34
CA VAL A 122 21.57 -2.98 -6.38
C VAL A 122 20.55 -2.17 -7.18
N PRO A 123 19.84 -2.78 -8.15
CA PRO A 123 18.77 -2.12 -8.90
C PRO A 123 17.48 -2.00 -8.08
N TYR A 124 16.56 -1.14 -8.53
CA TYR A 124 15.18 -1.22 -8.02
C TYR A 124 14.55 -2.56 -8.34
N SER A 125 13.78 -3.12 -7.38
CA SER A 125 13.02 -4.35 -7.61
C SER A 125 11.94 -4.16 -8.68
N GLU A 126 11.63 -5.23 -9.40
CA GLU A 126 10.60 -5.23 -10.45
C GLU A 126 9.23 -4.81 -9.92
N THR A 127 8.88 -5.21 -8.70
CA THR A 127 7.62 -4.82 -8.03
C THR A 127 7.60 -3.35 -7.66
N TYR A 128 8.73 -2.78 -7.23
CA TYR A 128 8.86 -1.36 -6.95
C TYR A 128 8.73 -0.52 -8.21
N LEU A 129 9.42 -0.90 -9.30
CA LEU A 129 9.29 -0.25 -10.61
C LEU A 129 7.85 -0.30 -11.10
N LYS A 130 7.16 -1.43 -10.95
CA LYS A 130 5.75 -1.58 -11.29
C LYS A 130 4.87 -0.63 -10.48
N SER A 131 5.13 -0.52 -9.17
CA SER A 131 4.38 0.37 -8.29
C SER A 131 4.51 1.83 -8.69
N ILE A 132 5.74 2.29 -9.02
CA ILE A 132 5.98 3.66 -9.50
C ILE A 132 5.25 3.89 -10.83
N ASN A 133 5.36 2.95 -11.78
CA ASN A 133 4.68 3.05 -13.08
C ASN A 133 3.16 3.15 -12.93
N ASN A 134 2.58 2.38 -12.02
CA ASN A 134 1.14 2.39 -11.74
C ASN A 134 0.68 3.76 -11.19
N GLN A 135 1.50 4.48 -10.40
CA GLN A 135 1.16 5.82 -9.95
C GLN A 135 1.09 6.81 -11.12
N LEU A 136 2.07 6.82 -12.01
CA LEU A 136 2.04 7.68 -13.19
C LEU A 136 0.83 7.35 -14.10
N THR A 137 0.56 6.07 -14.33
CA THR A 137 -0.61 5.63 -15.09
C THR A 137 -1.92 6.10 -14.47
N ALA A 138 -2.04 6.04 -13.14
CA ALA A 138 -3.24 6.52 -12.42
C ALA A 138 -3.43 8.03 -12.53
N ILE A 139 -2.35 8.82 -12.47
CA ILE A 139 -2.39 10.27 -12.66
C ILE A 139 -2.92 10.61 -14.07
N PHE A 140 -2.39 9.99 -15.12
CA PHE A 140 -2.84 10.22 -16.49
C PHE A 140 -4.25 9.69 -16.75
N ASN A 141 -4.66 8.56 -16.15
CA ASN A 141 -6.06 8.11 -16.22
C ASN A 141 -7.01 9.12 -15.58
N TYR A 142 -6.61 9.75 -14.47
CA TYR A 142 -7.37 10.80 -13.83
C TYR A 142 -7.49 12.04 -14.73
N ALA A 143 -6.39 12.43 -15.39
CA ALA A 143 -6.40 13.52 -16.36
C ALA A 143 -7.32 13.25 -17.56
N VAL A 144 -7.30 12.03 -18.10
CA VAL A 144 -8.21 11.61 -19.18
C VAL A 144 -9.66 11.67 -18.73
N LYS A 145 -9.95 11.16 -17.53
CA LYS A 145 -11.32 11.05 -17.03
C LYS A 145 -11.96 12.39 -16.67
N TYR A 146 -11.20 13.32 -16.10
CA TYR A 146 -11.75 14.51 -15.49
C TYR A 146 -11.26 15.85 -16.08
N TYR A 147 -10.16 15.85 -16.84
CA TYR A 147 -9.53 17.07 -17.35
C TYR A 147 -9.41 17.12 -18.88
N GLY A 148 -10.05 16.21 -19.60
CA GLY A 148 -10.14 16.26 -21.05
C GLY A 148 -8.84 15.90 -21.79
N LEU A 149 -7.87 15.24 -21.14
CA LEU A 149 -6.73 14.67 -21.84
C LEU A 149 -7.22 13.58 -22.80
N LYS A 150 -6.84 13.63 -24.07
CA LYS A 150 -7.37 12.73 -25.12
C LYS A 150 -7.07 11.26 -24.85
N GLU A 151 -5.86 10.96 -24.40
CA GLU A 151 -5.40 9.59 -24.14
C GLU A 151 -4.31 9.58 -23.08
N ASN A 152 -4.19 8.43 -22.39
CA ASN A 152 -3.12 8.24 -21.42
C ASN A 152 -1.82 7.81 -22.14
N PRO A 153 -0.76 8.62 -22.13
CA PRO A 153 0.48 8.31 -22.83
C PRO A 153 1.23 7.10 -22.23
N CYS A 154 0.93 6.71 -20.99
CA CYS A 154 1.50 5.52 -20.37
C CYS A 154 1.07 4.22 -21.06
N HIS A 155 -0.14 4.18 -21.65
CA HIS A 155 -0.62 2.99 -22.34
C HIS A 155 0.22 2.67 -23.58
N LYS A 156 0.59 3.69 -24.36
CA LYS A 156 1.49 3.55 -25.54
C LYS A 156 2.94 3.31 -25.14
N ALA A 157 3.40 3.92 -24.05
CA ALA A 157 4.75 3.68 -23.52
C ALA A 157 4.94 2.26 -23.01
N GLY A 158 3.87 1.60 -22.61
CA GLY A 158 3.92 0.30 -21.95
C GLY A 158 4.32 0.40 -20.47
N SER A 159 4.20 -0.71 -19.77
CA SER A 159 4.51 -0.78 -18.35
C SER A 159 5.98 -1.13 -18.10
N MET A 160 6.50 -0.76 -16.93
CA MET A 160 7.77 -1.27 -16.42
C MET A 160 7.54 -2.10 -15.15
N GLY A 161 8.44 -3.04 -14.90
CA GLY A 161 8.39 -3.93 -13.74
C GLY A 161 7.34 -5.04 -13.85
N LYS A 162 7.36 -5.97 -12.90
CA LYS A 162 6.48 -7.13 -12.82
C LYS A 162 5.60 -7.07 -11.57
N LYS A 163 4.40 -7.66 -11.64
CA LYS A 163 3.47 -7.67 -10.50
C LYS A 163 3.92 -8.60 -9.39
N ASN A 164 4.41 -9.79 -9.77
CA ASN A 164 4.88 -10.82 -8.86
C ASN A 164 6.31 -11.17 -9.27
N ALA A 165 7.29 -10.78 -8.48
CA ALA A 165 8.71 -10.97 -8.81
C ALA A 165 9.36 -12.13 -8.06
N GLU A 166 8.79 -12.54 -6.92
CA GLU A 166 9.38 -13.56 -6.05
C GLU A 166 8.32 -14.59 -5.66
N GLU A 167 8.75 -15.83 -5.50
CA GLU A 167 7.92 -16.88 -4.94
C GLU A 167 7.57 -16.58 -3.49
N MET A 168 6.37 -17.03 -3.10
CA MET A 168 5.88 -16.89 -1.75
C MET A 168 6.72 -17.74 -0.79
N GLN A 169 7.29 -17.10 0.23
CA GLN A 169 8.03 -17.80 1.28
C GLN A 169 7.09 -18.10 2.47
N PHE A 170 7.29 -19.23 3.11
CA PHE A 170 6.59 -19.60 4.36
C PHE A 170 7.43 -20.61 5.14
N TRP A 171 7.18 -20.72 6.43
CA TRP A 171 7.72 -21.80 7.27
C TRP A 171 6.78 -23.00 7.25
N THR A 172 7.35 -24.19 7.15
CA THR A 172 6.65 -25.42 7.48
C THR A 172 6.39 -25.50 8.98
N LYS A 173 5.58 -26.47 9.42
CA LYS A 173 5.33 -26.72 10.84
C LYS A 173 6.64 -26.94 11.61
N ASP A 174 7.56 -27.71 11.06
CA ASP A 174 8.84 -28.04 11.69
C ASP A 174 9.74 -26.81 11.78
N GLU A 175 9.83 -26.02 10.70
CA GLU A 175 10.59 -24.77 10.70
C GLU A 175 10.05 -23.76 11.74
N PHE A 176 8.72 -23.67 11.88
CA PHE A 176 8.13 -22.83 12.93
C PHE A 176 8.43 -23.36 14.34
N SER A 177 8.37 -24.68 14.53
CA SER A 177 8.72 -25.29 15.83
C SER A 177 10.20 -25.02 16.18
N LEU A 178 11.13 -25.22 15.24
CA LEU A 178 12.53 -24.87 15.43
C LEU A 178 12.72 -23.38 15.77
N PHE A 179 11.96 -22.49 15.12
CA PHE A 179 12.04 -21.07 15.37
C PHE A 179 11.57 -20.72 16.80
N ILE A 180 10.36 -21.16 17.18
CA ILE A 180 9.72 -20.76 18.45
C ILE A 180 10.34 -21.42 19.68
N ASP A 181 10.91 -22.61 19.52
CA ASP A 181 11.56 -23.36 20.60
C ASP A 181 13.07 -23.12 20.66
N SER A 182 13.59 -22.17 19.86
CA SER A 182 14.99 -21.77 19.95
C SER A 182 15.27 -21.02 21.25
N LYS A 183 16.49 -21.21 21.80
CA LYS A 183 16.96 -20.51 23.01
C LYS A 183 16.87 -18.99 22.95
N TYR A 184 16.70 -18.45 21.74
CA TYR A 184 16.52 -17.01 21.54
C TYR A 184 15.26 -16.46 22.24
N PHE A 185 14.22 -17.27 22.38
CA PHE A 185 12.94 -16.89 22.98
C PHE A 185 12.78 -17.27 24.45
N ASP A 186 13.75 -17.96 25.08
CA ASP A 186 13.65 -18.44 26.47
C ASP A 186 13.33 -17.31 27.46
N ASN A 187 13.92 -16.13 27.28
CA ASN A 187 13.72 -14.96 28.14
C ASN A 187 13.00 -13.81 27.41
N LYS A 188 12.17 -14.12 26.42
CA LYS A 188 11.43 -13.15 25.60
C LYS A 188 9.96 -13.56 25.44
N PRO A 189 9.19 -13.53 26.54
CA PRO A 189 7.79 -13.95 26.52
C PRO A 189 6.96 -13.09 25.56
N GLU A 190 7.27 -11.79 25.42
CA GLU A 190 6.61 -10.89 24.48
C GLU A 190 6.81 -11.33 23.04
N SER A 191 8.03 -11.64 22.63
CA SER A 191 8.33 -12.09 21.26
C SER A 191 7.72 -13.46 20.98
N ARG A 192 7.84 -14.40 21.95
CA ARG A 192 7.23 -15.73 21.85
C ARG A 192 5.71 -15.61 21.63
N THR A 193 5.03 -14.81 22.45
CA THR A 193 3.58 -14.62 22.35
C THR A 193 3.16 -13.96 21.05
N VAL A 194 3.91 -12.96 20.55
CA VAL A 194 3.71 -12.34 19.25
C VAL A 194 3.72 -13.37 18.13
N PHE A 195 4.75 -14.22 18.06
CA PHE A 195 4.88 -15.20 16.98
C PHE A 195 3.91 -16.36 17.10
N MET A 196 3.63 -16.84 18.30
CA MET A 196 2.57 -17.82 18.56
C MET A 196 1.21 -17.30 18.08
N THR A 197 0.88 -16.03 18.40
CA THR A 197 -0.37 -15.43 17.98
C THR A 197 -0.45 -15.29 16.46
N LEU A 198 0.58 -14.77 15.80
CA LEU A 198 0.61 -14.64 14.35
C LEU A 198 0.46 -16.00 13.64
N TYR A 199 1.18 -17.00 14.11
CA TYR A 199 1.20 -18.32 13.49
C TYR A 199 -0.13 -19.08 13.65
N TYR A 200 -0.71 -19.09 14.86
CA TYR A 200 -1.94 -19.85 15.12
C TYR A 200 -3.23 -19.13 14.72
N THR A 201 -3.18 -17.84 14.43
CA THR A 201 -4.37 -17.09 13.99
C THR A 201 -4.32 -16.68 12.52
N GLY A 202 -3.14 -16.56 11.93
CA GLY A 202 -2.94 -16.02 10.59
C GLY A 202 -3.36 -14.55 10.45
N MET A 203 -3.52 -13.81 11.56
CA MET A 203 -3.85 -12.38 11.51
C MET A 203 -2.73 -11.54 10.90
N ARG A 204 -3.07 -10.35 10.43
CA ARG A 204 -2.05 -9.42 9.91
C ARG A 204 -1.26 -8.80 11.06
N GLU A 205 0.02 -8.45 10.82
CA GLU A 205 0.86 -7.79 11.84
C GLU A 205 0.23 -6.54 12.45
N GLY A 206 -0.49 -5.73 11.64
CA GLY A 206 -1.20 -4.56 12.13
C GLY A 206 -2.43 -4.91 12.97
N GLU A 207 -3.09 -6.03 12.73
CA GLU A 207 -4.19 -6.55 13.54
C GLU A 207 -3.65 -7.01 14.90
N LEU A 208 -2.55 -7.77 14.91
CA LEU A 208 -1.85 -8.17 16.14
C LEU A 208 -1.46 -6.97 17.01
N LEU A 209 -0.76 -5.99 16.42
CA LEU A 209 -0.28 -4.81 17.15
C LEU A 209 -1.40 -3.89 17.66
N ALA A 210 -2.64 -4.11 17.22
CA ALA A 210 -3.82 -3.39 17.70
C ALA A 210 -4.59 -4.16 18.76
N LEU A 211 -4.26 -5.44 19.04
CA LEU A 211 -4.97 -6.24 20.04
C LEU A 211 -4.90 -5.61 21.43
N THR A 212 -6.00 -5.73 22.14
CA THR A 212 -6.14 -5.35 23.55
C THR A 212 -6.67 -6.53 24.35
N PRO A 213 -6.52 -6.61 25.68
CA PRO A 213 -7.14 -7.66 26.50
C PRO A 213 -8.65 -7.80 26.25
N ALA A 214 -9.36 -6.72 26.00
CA ALA A 214 -10.80 -6.74 25.69
C ALA A 214 -11.17 -7.48 24.39
N ASP A 215 -10.21 -7.74 23.51
CA ASP A 215 -10.42 -8.50 22.27
C ASP A 215 -10.24 -10.02 22.46
N ILE A 216 -9.77 -10.47 23.63
CA ILE A 216 -9.38 -11.86 23.90
C ILE A 216 -10.33 -12.45 24.95
N ASP A 217 -11.04 -13.49 24.56
CA ASP A 217 -11.89 -14.30 25.46
C ASP A 217 -11.21 -15.66 25.63
N LEU A 218 -10.54 -15.83 26.79
CA LEU A 218 -9.84 -17.08 27.13
C LEU A 218 -10.78 -18.22 27.51
N GLU A 219 -11.99 -17.91 28.00
CA GLU A 219 -12.98 -18.94 28.35
C GLU A 219 -13.60 -19.54 27.09
N ARG A 220 -13.98 -18.68 26.11
CA ARG A 220 -14.48 -19.11 24.81
C ARG A 220 -13.39 -19.51 23.85
N LYS A 221 -12.13 -19.23 24.20
CA LYS A 221 -10.95 -19.43 23.34
C LYS A 221 -11.06 -18.68 22.02
N GLU A 222 -11.42 -17.41 22.08
CA GLU A 222 -11.69 -16.57 20.92
C GLU A 222 -10.88 -15.27 20.94
N ILE A 223 -10.49 -14.82 19.76
CA ILE A 223 -9.92 -13.49 19.56
C ILE A 223 -10.77 -12.73 18.54
N ARG A 224 -11.25 -11.55 18.93
CA ARG A 224 -11.98 -10.63 18.05
C ARG A 224 -11.04 -9.68 17.35
N ILE A 225 -11.01 -9.71 16.04
CA ILE A 225 -10.18 -8.85 15.19
C ILE A 225 -11.08 -7.78 14.58
N ASN A 226 -10.98 -6.54 15.06
CA ASN A 226 -11.85 -5.42 14.67
C ASN A 226 -11.11 -4.11 14.42
N LYS A 227 -9.78 -4.11 14.55
CA LYS A 227 -8.93 -2.93 14.42
C LYS A 227 -7.55 -3.29 13.89
N SER A 228 -6.81 -2.29 13.42
CA SER A 228 -5.46 -2.46 12.88
C SER A 228 -4.60 -1.25 13.24
N TYR A 229 -3.41 -1.50 13.73
CA TYR A 229 -2.39 -0.53 14.04
C TYR A 229 -1.54 -0.18 12.82
N GLN A 230 -1.22 1.10 12.68
CA GLN A 230 -0.19 1.59 11.76
C GLN A 230 0.49 2.82 12.37
N ARG A 231 1.73 3.08 11.97
CA ARG A 231 2.44 4.29 12.35
C ARG A 231 2.54 5.23 11.16
N LEU A 232 1.94 6.41 11.27
CA LEU A 232 1.93 7.45 10.24
C LEU A 232 2.59 8.70 10.80
N ASN A 233 3.54 9.27 10.07
CA ASN A 233 4.25 10.49 10.47
C ASN A 233 4.80 10.45 11.92
N LYS A 234 5.30 9.26 12.34
CA LYS A 234 5.78 8.96 13.70
C LYS A 234 4.68 8.88 14.77
N GLU A 235 3.41 8.99 14.42
CA GLU A 235 2.27 8.85 15.32
C GLU A 235 1.63 7.46 15.19
N ASP A 236 1.20 6.92 16.33
CA ASP A 236 0.51 5.63 16.39
C ASP A 236 -0.96 5.83 16.09
N VAL A 237 -1.46 5.15 15.05
CA VAL A 237 -2.84 5.29 14.57
C VAL A 237 -3.51 3.91 14.56
N ILE A 238 -4.63 3.80 15.26
CA ILE A 238 -5.50 2.63 15.22
C ILE A 238 -6.69 2.94 14.32
N THR A 239 -6.93 2.08 13.33
CA THR A 239 -8.00 2.25 12.35
C THR A 239 -8.89 1.03 12.30
N ALA A 240 -10.14 1.22 11.87
CA ALA A 240 -11.00 0.09 11.50
C ALA A 240 -10.39 -0.68 10.32
N PRO A 241 -10.67 -1.98 10.18
CA PRO A 241 -10.25 -2.78 9.04
C PRO A 241 -10.68 -2.20 7.69
N LYS A 242 -10.04 -2.65 6.62
CA LYS A 242 -10.33 -2.12 5.26
C LYS A 242 -11.68 -2.53 4.73
N THR A 243 -12.15 -3.72 5.09
CA THR A 243 -13.42 -4.29 4.60
C THR A 243 -14.22 -4.87 5.76
N PRO A 244 -15.55 -4.94 5.65
CA PRO A 244 -16.40 -5.53 6.69
C PRO A 244 -16.00 -6.97 7.05
N LYS A 245 -15.66 -7.82 6.08
CA LYS A 245 -15.20 -9.20 6.31
C LYS A 245 -13.87 -9.32 7.04
N SER A 246 -13.09 -8.23 7.12
CA SER A 246 -11.88 -8.21 7.94
C SER A 246 -12.18 -8.16 9.43
N VAL A 247 -13.40 -7.73 9.83
CA VAL A 247 -13.89 -7.86 11.20
C VAL A 247 -14.36 -9.32 11.38
N ARG A 248 -13.72 -10.03 12.27
CA ARG A 248 -13.97 -11.46 12.49
C ARG A 248 -13.58 -11.89 13.88
N THR A 249 -14.15 -13.01 14.34
CA THR A 249 -13.73 -13.72 15.55
C THR A 249 -13.04 -15.01 15.12
N ILE A 250 -11.93 -15.34 15.73
CA ILE A 250 -11.15 -16.54 15.45
C ILE A 250 -11.06 -17.38 16.72
N THR A 251 -11.47 -18.63 16.65
CA THR A 251 -11.23 -19.61 17.73
C THR A 251 -9.74 -20.01 17.72
N ILE A 252 -9.14 -20.08 18.91
CA ILE A 252 -7.71 -20.31 19.11
C ILE A 252 -7.45 -21.61 19.90
N PRO A 253 -6.31 -22.29 19.68
CA PRO A 253 -5.97 -23.52 20.39
C PRO A 253 -5.52 -23.23 21.83
N ASP A 254 -5.68 -24.25 22.72
CA ASP A 254 -5.35 -24.17 24.15
C ASP A 254 -3.94 -23.66 24.42
N LYS A 255 -2.95 -24.13 23.66
CA LYS A 255 -1.57 -23.70 23.80
C LYS A 255 -1.39 -22.20 23.56
N LEU A 256 -2.19 -21.58 22.69
CA LEU A 256 -2.16 -20.13 22.50
C LEU A 256 -2.88 -19.42 23.64
N CYS A 257 -3.97 -20.00 24.18
CA CYS A 257 -4.65 -19.45 25.35
C CYS A 257 -3.71 -19.39 26.57
N VAL A 258 -2.97 -20.47 26.83
CA VAL A 258 -1.98 -20.51 27.89
C VAL A 258 -0.90 -19.44 27.69
N CYS A 259 -0.32 -19.38 26.51
CA CYS A 259 0.72 -18.41 26.20
C CYS A 259 0.24 -16.95 26.35
N LEU A 260 -0.98 -16.63 25.88
CA LEU A 260 -1.58 -15.31 26.05
C LEU A 260 -1.86 -14.97 27.50
N LYS A 261 -2.38 -15.94 28.29
CA LYS A 261 -2.65 -15.75 29.70
C LYS A 261 -1.36 -15.44 30.45
N GLU A 262 -0.35 -16.29 30.31
CA GLU A 262 0.95 -16.11 30.96
C GLU A 262 1.55 -14.74 30.63
N TYR A 263 1.48 -14.32 29.38
CA TYR A 263 2.00 -13.01 28.96
C TYR A 263 1.19 -11.86 29.58
N MET A 264 -0.15 -11.94 29.58
CA MET A 264 -0.99 -10.90 30.19
C MET A 264 -0.78 -10.79 31.69
N ASP A 265 -0.59 -11.94 32.39
CA ASP A 265 -0.32 -11.98 33.81
C ASP A 265 1.06 -11.35 34.18
N MET A 266 2.02 -11.36 33.25
CA MET A 266 3.31 -10.70 33.44
C MET A 266 3.26 -9.19 33.15
N CYS A 267 2.25 -8.68 32.44
CA CYS A 267 2.15 -7.28 32.10
C CYS A 267 1.70 -6.43 33.30
N TYR A 268 2.55 -5.51 33.73
CA TYR A 268 2.23 -4.62 34.86
C TYR A 268 1.11 -3.62 34.49
N GLU A 269 0.08 -3.50 35.35
CA GLU A 269 -1.05 -2.57 35.22
C GLU A 269 -1.74 -2.54 33.83
N LEU A 270 -1.77 -3.68 33.11
CA LEU A 270 -2.40 -3.80 31.80
C LEU A 270 -3.92 -3.60 31.90
N LYS A 271 -4.43 -2.54 31.29
CA LYS A 271 -5.86 -2.22 31.24
C LYS A 271 -6.53 -2.91 30.05
N LEU A 272 -7.84 -3.13 30.14
CA LEU A 272 -8.63 -3.80 29.09
C LEU A 272 -8.48 -3.19 27.69
N ASN A 273 -8.26 -1.87 27.59
CA ASN A 273 -8.17 -1.15 26.31
C ASN A 273 -6.73 -0.79 25.93
N ASP A 274 -5.73 -1.15 26.73
CA ASP A 274 -4.33 -0.93 26.36
C ASP A 274 -3.91 -1.91 25.28
N ARG A 275 -2.97 -1.50 24.40
CA ARG A 275 -2.44 -2.44 23.41
C ARG A 275 -1.63 -3.53 24.12
N LEU A 276 -2.02 -4.78 23.90
CA LEU A 276 -1.31 -5.92 24.46
C LEU A 276 0.15 -5.98 24.00
N PHE A 277 0.39 -5.58 22.77
CA PHE A 277 1.72 -5.50 22.15
C PHE A 277 2.05 -4.04 21.79
N PRO A 278 2.59 -3.22 22.73
CA PRO A 278 2.86 -1.80 22.51
C PRO A 278 4.11 -1.56 21.66
N TYR A 279 4.31 -2.41 20.66
CA TYR A 279 5.44 -2.37 19.74
C TYR A 279 5.04 -1.77 18.38
N THR A 280 6.05 -1.58 17.52
CA THR A 280 5.87 -1.26 16.10
C THR A 280 6.20 -2.47 15.22
N LYS A 281 5.88 -2.39 13.93
CA LYS A 281 6.25 -3.44 12.95
C LYS A 281 7.75 -3.73 12.91
N TYR A 282 8.56 -2.72 13.23
CA TYR A 282 10.02 -2.88 13.29
C TYR A 282 10.46 -3.91 14.33
N PHE A 283 9.75 -4.00 15.46
CA PHE A 283 10.00 -5.03 16.46
C PHE A 283 9.84 -6.43 15.86
N ILE A 284 8.70 -6.70 15.21
CA ILE A 284 8.43 -8.02 14.59
C ILE A 284 9.50 -8.36 13.54
N TYR A 285 9.85 -7.39 12.68
CA TYR A 285 10.88 -7.55 11.68
C TYR A 285 12.25 -7.94 12.29
N HIS A 286 12.66 -7.24 13.34
CA HIS A 286 13.93 -7.45 14.02
C HIS A 286 13.99 -8.79 14.75
N GLU A 287 12.89 -9.19 15.41
CA GLU A 287 12.77 -10.47 16.11
C GLU A 287 12.77 -11.65 15.13
N ILE A 288 12.11 -11.53 13.96
CA ILE A 288 12.21 -12.55 12.89
C ILE A 288 13.65 -12.72 12.44
N GLU A 289 14.36 -11.64 12.18
CA GLU A 289 15.74 -11.69 11.69
C GLU A 289 16.68 -12.40 12.67
N LYS A 290 16.62 -12.02 13.95
CA LYS A 290 17.46 -12.61 14.98
C LYS A 290 17.04 -14.03 15.34
N GLY A 291 15.74 -14.27 15.49
CA GLY A 291 15.19 -15.60 15.81
C GLY A 291 15.47 -16.59 14.71
N SER A 292 15.27 -16.25 13.43
CA SER A 292 15.58 -17.14 12.30
C SER A 292 17.05 -17.52 12.26
N LYS A 293 17.95 -16.55 12.50
CA LYS A 293 19.39 -16.83 12.56
C LYS A 293 19.76 -17.76 13.71
N ALA A 294 19.16 -17.55 14.88
CA ALA A 294 19.42 -18.37 16.06
C ALA A 294 18.87 -19.79 15.94
N ALA A 295 17.72 -19.94 15.27
CA ALA A 295 17.07 -21.23 15.03
C ALA A 295 17.63 -21.99 13.81
N GLY A 296 18.46 -21.36 12.98
CA GLY A 296 18.96 -21.95 11.74
C GLY A 296 17.90 -22.17 10.66
N VAL A 297 16.77 -21.43 10.73
CA VAL A 297 15.71 -21.50 9.71
C VAL A 297 15.82 -20.35 8.71
N LYS A 298 15.23 -20.52 7.53
CA LYS A 298 15.19 -19.45 6.52
C LYS A 298 14.48 -18.22 7.06
N ARG A 299 14.99 -17.02 6.72
CA ARG A 299 14.33 -15.78 7.06
C ARG A 299 13.13 -15.56 6.14
N ILE A 300 11.98 -15.24 6.73
CA ILE A 300 10.77 -14.84 6.01
C ILE A 300 10.33 -13.44 6.46
N ARG A 301 9.39 -12.83 5.75
CA ARG A 301 8.78 -11.54 6.15
C ARG A 301 7.69 -11.77 7.20
N ALA A 302 7.37 -10.77 7.99
CA ALA A 302 6.26 -10.84 8.97
C ALA A 302 4.93 -11.31 8.35
N HIS A 303 4.62 -10.82 7.13
CA HIS A 303 3.41 -11.25 6.42
C HIS A 303 3.45 -12.72 5.98
N ASP A 304 4.63 -13.28 5.79
CA ASP A 304 4.81 -14.68 5.36
C ASP A 304 4.48 -15.69 6.48
N ILE A 305 4.43 -15.25 7.75
CA ILE A 305 3.91 -16.08 8.86
C ILE A 305 2.42 -16.40 8.63
N ARG A 306 1.66 -15.46 8.05
CA ARG A 306 0.29 -15.72 7.64
C ARG A 306 0.22 -16.73 6.49
N HIS A 307 1.18 -16.73 5.57
CA HIS A 307 1.31 -17.78 4.57
C HIS A 307 1.64 -19.14 5.20
N SER A 308 2.49 -19.15 6.24
CA SER A 308 2.79 -20.35 7.02
C SER A 308 1.55 -20.93 7.71
N HIS A 309 0.71 -20.08 8.29
CA HIS A 309 -0.58 -20.50 8.86
C HIS A 309 -1.49 -21.15 7.82
N VAL A 310 -1.58 -20.55 6.61
CA VAL A 310 -2.41 -21.11 5.54
C VAL A 310 -1.86 -22.45 5.05
N SER A 311 -0.55 -22.55 4.86
CA SER A 311 0.11 -23.81 4.46
C SER A 311 -0.19 -24.94 5.46
N LEU A 312 -0.12 -24.64 6.75
CA LEU A 312 -0.49 -25.59 7.82
C LEU A 312 -1.95 -26.03 7.70
N LEU A 313 -2.89 -25.10 7.48
CA LEU A 313 -4.31 -25.45 7.36
C LEU A 313 -4.60 -26.27 6.09
N ILE A 314 -3.91 -26.02 5.00
CA ILE A 314 -4.00 -26.81 3.77
C ILE A 314 -3.47 -28.21 3.99
N GLU A 315 -2.33 -28.36 4.65
CA GLU A 315 -1.75 -29.65 5.02
C GLU A 315 -2.70 -30.46 5.92
N MET A 316 -3.40 -29.80 6.84
CA MET A 316 -4.44 -30.39 7.69
C MET A 316 -5.75 -30.73 6.95
N GLY A 317 -5.85 -30.40 5.66
CA GLY A 317 -7.01 -30.73 4.80
C GLY A 317 -8.18 -29.77 4.86
N PHE A 318 -8.04 -28.58 5.48
CA PHE A 318 -9.11 -27.59 5.53
C PHE A 318 -9.42 -26.97 4.17
N SER A 319 -10.71 -26.67 3.94
CA SER A 319 -11.19 -26.12 2.68
C SER A 319 -10.73 -24.67 2.46
N PRO A 320 -10.54 -24.24 1.18
CA PRO A 320 -10.22 -22.84 0.87
C PRO A 320 -11.25 -21.84 1.39
N LEU A 321 -12.52 -22.24 1.51
CA LEU A 321 -13.60 -21.40 2.02
C LEU A 321 -13.38 -21.08 3.50
N LEU A 322 -13.14 -22.11 4.33
CA LEU A 322 -12.88 -21.95 5.75
C LEU A 322 -11.60 -21.12 6.00
N ILE A 323 -10.56 -21.37 5.22
CA ILE A 323 -9.32 -20.60 5.30
C ILE A 323 -9.57 -19.13 4.94
N ALA A 324 -10.33 -18.84 3.88
CA ALA A 324 -10.67 -17.47 3.50
C ALA A 324 -11.45 -16.74 4.59
N GLU A 325 -12.43 -17.40 5.22
CA GLU A 325 -13.22 -16.86 6.32
C GLU A 325 -12.32 -16.54 7.53
N ARG A 326 -11.51 -17.51 7.97
CA ARG A 326 -10.57 -17.34 9.08
C ARG A 326 -9.58 -16.20 8.86
N LEU A 327 -9.11 -16.02 7.64
CA LEU A 327 -8.21 -14.93 7.27
C LEU A 327 -8.92 -13.58 7.09
N GLY A 328 -10.24 -13.55 6.93
CA GLY A 328 -11.01 -12.36 6.59
C GLY A 328 -10.72 -11.88 5.16
N HIS A 329 -10.64 -12.79 4.21
CA HIS A 329 -10.59 -12.46 2.80
C HIS A 329 -11.98 -12.13 2.28
N GLU A 330 -12.10 -11.03 1.53
CA GLU A 330 -13.38 -10.60 0.96
C GLU A 330 -13.93 -11.60 -0.06
N LYS A 331 -13.01 -12.20 -0.83
CA LYS A 331 -13.30 -13.19 -1.86
C LYS A 331 -12.46 -14.44 -1.62
N VAL A 332 -13.09 -15.62 -1.71
CA VAL A 332 -12.38 -16.92 -1.66
C VAL A 332 -11.33 -17.02 -2.77
N GLN A 333 -11.60 -16.37 -3.92
CA GLN A 333 -10.67 -16.30 -5.04
C GLN A 333 -9.28 -15.80 -4.64
N THR A 334 -9.20 -14.86 -3.67
CA THR A 334 -7.90 -14.37 -3.15
C THR A 334 -7.09 -15.49 -2.49
N THR A 335 -7.76 -16.41 -1.77
CA THR A 335 -7.12 -17.60 -1.19
C THR A 335 -6.68 -18.57 -2.28
N LEU A 336 -7.56 -18.84 -3.24
CA LEU A 336 -7.26 -19.76 -4.36
C LEU A 336 -6.13 -19.24 -5.24
N ASP A 337 -6.16 -17.98 -5.66
CA ASP A 337 -5.12 -17.36 -6.50
C ASP A 337 -3.73 -17.40 -5.83
N THR A 338 -3.72 -17.33 -4.49
CA THR A 338 -2.46 -17.30 -3.74
C THR A 338 -1.94 -18.69 -3.39
N TYR A 339 -2.83 -19.65 -3.08
CA TYR A 339 -2.44 -20.89 -2.42
C TYR A 339 -2.90 -22.16 -3.15
N SER A 340 -3.53 -22.09 -4.33
CA SER A 340 -3.99 -23.27 -5.06
C SER A 340 -2.90 -24.28 -5.35
N HIS A 341 -1.67 -23.81 -5.58
CA HIS A 341 -0.51 -24.66 -5.85
C HIS A 341 -0.06 -25.51 -4.64
N LEU A 342 -0.48 -25.15 -3.43
CA LEU A 342 -0.18 -25.92 -2.20
C LEU A 342 -1.19 -27.05 -1.95
N TYR A 343 -2.35 -27.03 -2.62
CA TYR A 343 -3.33 -28.10 -2.46
C TYR A 343 -2.84 -29.37 -3.17
N PRO A 344 -2.84 -30.53 -2.47
CA PRO A 344 -2.45 -31.78 -3.10
C PRO A 344 -3.40 -32.18 -4.23
N ASN A 345 -2.85 -32.79 -5.27
CA ASN A 345 -3.65 -33.36 -6.33
C ASN A 345 -4.32 -34.65 -5.82
N LYS A 346 -5.63 -34.57 -5.56
CA LYS A 346 -6.43 -35.70 -5.03
C LYS A 346 -7.17 -36.51 -6.11
N GLN A 347 -6.82 -36.37 -7.38
CA GLN A 347 -7.52 -37.07 -8.47
C GLN A 347 -7.52 -38.60 -8.29
N ALA A 348 -6.39 -39.17 -7.86
CA ALA A 348 -6.30 -40.60 -7.57
C ALA A 348 -7.17 -41.03 -6.38
N GLU A 349 -7.25 -40.20 -5.34
CA GLU A 349 -8.14 -40.44 -4.19
C GLU A 349 -9.60 -40.36 -4.58
N VAL A 350 -9.96 -39.39 -5.44
CA VAL A 350 -11.32 -39.25 -5.99
C VAL A 350 -11.68 -40.49 -6.78
N ALA A 351 -10.82 -40.94 -7.71
CA ALA A 351 -11.07 -42.14 -8.51
C ALA A 351 -11.31 -43.35 -7.59
N LYS A 352 -10.42 -43.59 -6.62
CA LYS A 352 -10.56 -44.68 -5.66
C LYS A 352 -11.86 -44.64 -4.87
N LYS A 353 -12.29 -43.45 -4.42
CA LYS A 353 -13.56 -43.30 -3.69
C LYS A 353 -14.78 -43.50 -4.58
N LEU A 354 -14.68 -43.20 -5.89
CA LEU A 354 -15.77 -43.47 -6.84
C LEU A 354 -15.91 -44.93 -7.14
N ASP A 355 -14.85 -45.73 -7.06
CA ASP A 355 -14.88 -47.19 -7.19
C ASP A 355 -15.61 -47.87 -6.02
N ASP A 356 -15.76 -47.17 -4.85
CA ASP A 356 -16.42 -47.67 -3.65
C ASP A 356 -17.94 -47.33 -3.62
N VAL A 357 -18.48 -46.60 -4.63
CA VAL A 357 -19.88 -46.20 -4.75
C VAL A 357 -20.64 -47.10 -5.73
#